data_6820080df65183e2b888324df86d42a2
#
_entry.id   6820080df65183e2b888324df86d42a2
#
_cell.length_a   1.000
_cell.length_b   1.000
_cell.length_c   1.000
_cell.angle_alpha   90.00
_cell.angle_beta   90.00
_cell.angle_gamma   90.00
#
_symmetry.space_group_name_H-M   'P 1'
#
loop_
_entity.id
_entity.type
_entity.pdbx_description
1 polymer ?
#
loop_
_entity_poly.entity_id
_entity_poly.type
_entity_poly.pdbx_seq_one_letter_code
_entity_poly.pdbx_strand_id
1 'polypeptide(L)'
;MQFFSTRDHNRVVSASQAIAQGLSDEGGLFVPQSFPQVDVKAICALDYPKMAAAIVGQYLTDYSQEFLQEAAKATYGAAFDGKAGYLAPVSDEVYSLELWHGPTCAFKDYALQLMPKLLVEAKKNLDRTEKTLILVATSGDTGKAALDGYHDIPGVEIAVFFPTGGTSEIQRLQMVTQEGENVAVYAVRGNFDDAQTGVKKVFGDPAIAAELAKRNIRLSSANSINWGRLVPQIVYYFAAYAQLLKAEKVRFGDKVDFCVPTGNFGDILAGYYAKQMGLPVGRLICASNENNVLTDFLTTGTYIAKREFFKTTSPSMDILVSSNLERLLYHVTGSDAEVAGLMKSLSETGSYTVRPETLAAIQDSFGCGWSSEEEVAGEIRARYEQDGYLCDTHTAVAFHVAGRHKREGVPMVVLSTASPYKFPRSVLEALGHTAPQNDFEAMQELEAATGRTAPASLAALRQKAERFNTVIDPEQIAQVALSYQE
;
A
#
# COMPACT_ATOMS: atom_id res chain seq x y z
N MET A 1 2.39 4.67 23.54
CA MET A 1 2.88 5.51 22.42
C MET A 1 1.83 6.56 22.12
N GLN A 2 2.21 7.83 22.04
CA GLN A 2 1.33 8.90 21.57
C GLN A 2 1.59 9.15 20.08
N PHE A 3 0.60 9.75 19.42
CA PHE A 3 0.67 10.15 18.03
C PHE A 3 0.40 11.64 17.91
N PHE A 4 1.11 12.28 16.99
CA PHE A 4 0.95 13.69 16.64
C PHE A 4 0.42 13.84 15.24
N SER A 5 -0.23 14.97 14.94
CA SER A 5 -0.48 15.34 13.56
C SER A 5 0.79 15.93 12.92
N THR A 6 1.02 15.60 11.65
CA THR A 6 2.11 16.17 10.85
C THR A 6 1.99 17.69 10.64
N ARG A 7 0.80 18.27 10.86
CA ARG A 7 0.52 19.71 10.63
C ARG A 7 0.15 20.47 11.90
N ASP A 8 -0.03 19.77 13.01
CA ASP A 8 -0.30 20.36 14.34
C ASP A 8 0.25 19.43 15.42
N HIS A 9 1.42 19.74 15.94
CA HIS A 9 2.06 18.95 17.02
C HIS A 9 1.27 18.95 18.31
N ASN A 10 0.38 19.93 18.54
CA ASN A 10 -0.48 19.97 19.72
C ASN A 10 -1.65 18.98 19.63
N ARG A 11 -1.94 18.48 18.44
CA ARG A 11 -2.94 17.42 18.24
C ARG A 11 -2.34 16.07 18.63
N VAL A 12 -2.54 15.70 19.89
CA VAL A 12 -2.00 14.46 20.48
C VAL A 12 -3.11 13.45 20.64
N VAL A 13 -2.93 12.24 20.14
CA VAL A 13 -3.92 11.16 20.19
C VAL A 13 -3.28 9.83 20.59
N SER A 14 -4.10 8.88 21.06
CA SER A 14 -3.68 7.49 21.27
C SER A 14 -3.56 6.74 19.95
N ALA A 15 -2.97 5.54 19.95
CA ALA A 15 -2.92 4.70 18.78
C ALA A 15 -4.32 4.29 18.29
N SER A 16 -5.21 3.94 19.22
CA SER A 16 -6.62 3.64 18.91
C SER A 16 -7.32 4.83 18.27
N GLN A 17 -7.09 6.06 18.75
CA GLN A 17 -7.65 7.27 18.12
C GLN A 17 -7.09 7.51 16.72
N ALA A 18 -5.77 7.35 16.52
CA ALA A 18 -5.13 7.52 15.21
C ALA A 18 -5.70 6.54 14.18
N ILE A 19 -5.93 5.27 14.55
CA ILE A 19 -6.52 4.26 13.66
C ILE A 19 -8.00 4.52 13.40
N ALA A 20 -8.78 4.80 14.43
CA ALA A 20 -10.22 5.01 14.30
C ALA A 20 -10.55 6.29 13.51
N GLN A 21 -9.76 7.32 13.65
CA GLN A 21 -9.94 8.60 12.94
C GLN A 21 -9.31 8.59 11.55
N GLY A 22 -8.10 8.00 11.41
CA GLY A 22 -7.36 7.85 10.16
C GLY A 22 -6.64 9.11 9.68
N LEU A 23 -7.25 10.28 9.82
CA LEU A 23 -6.75 11.57 9.39
C LEU A 23 -7.05 12.60 10.49
N SER A 24 -6.16 13.55 10.74
CA SER A 24 -6.41 14.65 11.67
C SER A 24 -7.40 15.68 11.09
N ASP A 25 -8.10 16.40 11.95
CA ASP A 25 -9.20 17.29 11.56
C ASP A 25 -8.75 18.44 10.62
N GLU A 26 -7.49 18.87 10.76
CA GLU A 26 -6.86 19.87 9.90
C GLU A 26 -6.25 19.29 8.61
N GLY A 27 -6.41 17.96 8.40
CA GLY A 27 -5.93 17.24 7.23
C GLY A 27 -4.51 16.68 7.34
N GLY A 28 -3.86 16.81 8.50
CA GLY A 28 -2.54 16.21 8.78
C GLY A 28 -2.60 14.71 9.01
N LEU A 29 -1.50 14.03 8.81
CA LEU A 29 -1.37 12.58 9.03
C LEU A 29 -0.86 12.30 10.44
N PHE A 30 -1.32 11.19 11.04
CA PHE A 30 -0.80 10.78 12.34
C PHE A 30 0.55 10.09 12.21
N VAL A 31 1.50 10.50 13.06
CA VAL A 31 2.85 9.93 13.20
C VAL A 31 3.13 9.60 14.66
N PRO A 32 3.87 8.53 14.98
CA PRO A 32 4.24 8.20 16.34
C PRO A 32 5.20 9.23 16.92
N GLN A 33 5.12 9.44 18.24
CA GLN A 33 5.96 10.35 19.01
C GLN A 33 7.46 10.06 18.84
N SER A 34 7.82 8.79 18.68
CA SER A 34 9.20 8.34 18.58
C SER A 34 9.29 7.02 17.82
N PHE A 35 10.50 6.69 17.37
CA PHE A 35 10.80 5.39 16.80
C PHE A 35 11.24 4.43 17.92
N PRO A 36 10.47 3.38 18.22
CA PRO A 36 10.85 2.40 19.21
C PRO A 36 12.10 1.63 18.76
N GLN A 37 13.07 1.46 19.66
CA GLN A 37 14.22 0.60 19.42
C GLN A 37 13.89 -0.82 19.82
N VAL A 38 14.21 -1.80 18.98
CA VAL A 38 13.90 -3.21 19.22
C VAL A 38 15.15 -4.07 19.23
N ASP A 39 15.12 -5.21 19.92
CA ASP A 39 16.11 -6.26 19.73
C ASP A 39 15.85 -6.95 18.38
N VAL A 40 16.50 -6.45 17.35
CA VAL A 40 16.36 -6.94 15.97
C VAL A 40 16.66 -8.45 15.88
N LYS A 41 17.63 -8.95 16.66
CA LYS A 41 18.01 -10.37 16.65
C LYS A 41 16.89 -11.23 17.22
N ALA A 42 16.29 -10.80 18.31
CA ALA A 42 15.12 -11.47 18.92
C ALA A 42 13.90 -11.44 17.99
N ILE A 43 13.62 -10.31 17.36
CA ILE A 43 12.51 -10.17 16.38
C ILE A 43 12.74 -11.11 15.18
N CYS A 44 13.96 -11.15 14.61
CA CYS A 44 14.28 -11.99 13.46
C CYS A 44 14.20 -13.50 13.75
N ALA A 45 14.19 -13.92 15.01
CA ALA A 45 14.01 -15.32 15.39
C ALA A 45 12.54 -15.78 15.41
N LEU A 46 11.58 -14.86 15.29
CA LEU A 46 10.15 -15.13 15.34
C LEU A 46 9.61 -15.57 13.98
N ASP A 47 8.52 -16.34 14.00
CA ASP A 47 7.68 -16.53 12.81
C ASP A 47 6.93 -15.25 12.46
N TYR A 48 6.41 -15.16 11.23
CA TYR A 48 5.80 -13.92 10.74
C TYR A 48 4.64 -13.39 11.61
N PRO A 49 3.65 -14.19 12.07
CA PRO A 49 2.60 -13.71 12.95
C PRO A 49 3.11 -13.15 14.29
N LYS A 50 4.07 -13.83 14.92
CA LYS A 50 4.66 -13.36 16.18
C LYS A 50 5.50 -12.10 15.97
N MET A 51 6.25 -12.04 14.87
CA MET A 51 7.00 -10.85 14.45
C MET A 51 6.06 -9.67 14.24
N ALA A 52 4.91 -9.88 13.58
CA ALA A 52 3.89 -8.86 13.37
C ALA A 52 3.33 -8.33 14.69
N ALA A 53 2.92 -9.21 15.61
CA ALA A 53 2.43 -8.82 16.91
C ALA A 53 3.49 -8.03 17.72
N ALA A 54 4.75 -8.47 17.68
CA ALA A 54 5.84 -7.83 18.39
C ALA A 54 6.16 -6.43 17.85
N ILE A 55 6.21 -6.25 16.53
CA ILE A 55 6.52 -4.96 15.89
C ILE A 55 5.34 -3.99 16.00
N VAL A 56 4.13 -4.44 15.65
CA VAL A 56 2.92 -3.61 15.73
C VAL A 56 2.65 -3.15 17.14
N GLY A 57 2.89 -4.02 18.15
CA GLY A 57 2.71 -3.72 19.56
C GLY A 57 3.66 -2.63 20.11
N GLN A 58 4.80 -2.36 19.43
CA GLN A 58 5.67 -1.25 19.83
C GLN A 58 4.98 0.12 19.61
N TYR A 59 4.11 0.20 18.63
CA TYR A 59 3.38 1.42 18.30
C TYR A 59 1.98 1.45 18.91
N LEU A 60 1.27 0.32 18.92
CA LEU A 60 -0.10 0.21 19.41
C LEU A 60 -0.13 -0.16 20.89
N THR A 61 0.40 0.72 21.74
CA THR A 61 0.62 0.45 23.18
C THR A 61 -0.65 0.46 24.02
N ASP A 62 -1.77 0.88 23.48
CA ASP A 62 -3.11 0.84 24.07
C ASP A 62 -3.94 -0.38 23.63
N TYR A 63 -3.30 -1.32 22.88
CA TYR A 63 -3.84 -2.63 22.52
C TYR A 63 -3.19 -3.71 23.39
N SER A 64 -3.97 -4.72 23.81
CA SER A 64 -3.40 -5.84 24.56
C SER A 64 -2.50 -6.71 23.68
N GLN A 65 -1.43 -7.26 24.28
CA GLN A 65 -0.53 -8.17 23.55
C GLN A 65 -1.25 -9.44 23.12
N GLU A 66 -2.19 -9.94 23.92
CA GLU A 66 -3.02 -11.09 23.60
C GLU A 66 -3.82 -10.84 22.31
N PHE A 67 -4.54 -9.70 22.26
CA PHE A 67 -5.28 -9.30 21.06
C PHE A 67 -4.37 -9.22 19.83
N LEU A 68 -3.20 -8.57 19.93
CA LEU A 68 -2.29 -8.40 18.81
C LEU A 68 -1.75 -9.76 18.30
N GLN A 69 -1.47 -10.70 19.20
CA GLN A 69 -1.03 -12.05 18.83
C GLN A 69 -2.14 -12.84 18.11
N GLU A 70 -3.35 -12.78 18.60
CA GLU A 70 -4.52 -13.45 17.99
C GLU A 70 -4.84 -12.83 16.63
N ALA A 71 -4.88 -11.49 16.54
CA ALA A 71 -5.15 -10.76 15.31
C ALA A 71 -4.09 -11.05 14.23
N ALA A 72 -2.81 -11.03 14.60
CA ALA A 72 -1.72 -11.34 13.67
C ALA A 72 -1.75 -12.81 13.21
N LYS A 73 -2.02 -13.76 14.11
CA LYS A 73 -2.15 -15.18 13.79
C LYS A 73 -3.34 -15.42 12.85
N ALA A 74 -4.48 -14.80 13.12
CA ALA A 74 -5.67 -14.92 12.28
C ALA A 74 -5.47 -14.27 10.90
N THR A 75 -4.65 -13.22 10.81
CA THR A 75 -4.39 -12.50 9.57
C THR A 75 -3.36 -13.23 8.68
N TYR A 76 -2.19 -13.54 9.24
CA TYR A 76 -1.03 -14.02 8.48
C TYR A 76 -0.85 -15.55 8.51
N GLY A 77 -1.89 -16.28 8.92
CA GLY A 77 -1.91 -17.73 8.94
C GLY A 77 -2.29 -18.34 7.58
N ALA A 78 -3.41 -19.07 7.55
CA ALA A 78 -3.84 -19.82 6.38
C ALA A 78 -4.06 -18.96 5.11
N ALA A 79 -4.51 -17.70 5.26
CA ALA A 79 -4.77 -16.81 4.12
C ALA A 79 -3.52 -16.47 3.27
N PHE A 80 -2.33 -16.63 3.82
CA PHE A 80 -1.04 -16.42 3.13
C PHE A 80 -0.33 -17.73 2.76
N ASP A 81 -0.95 -18.89 2.99
CA ASP A 81 -0.40 -20.21 2.66
C ASP A 81 1.05 -20.44 3.16
N GLY A 82 1.36 -19.94 4.35
CA GLY A 82 2.69 -20.01 4.94
C GLY A 82 3.75 -19.13 4.26
N LYS A 83 3.37 -18.28 3.32
CA LYS A 83 4.27 -17.43 2.54
C LYS A 83 4.20 -15.94 2.91
N ALA A 84 3.71 -15.60 4.09
CA ALA A 84 3.76 -14.21 4.55
C ALA A 84 5.22 -13.73 4.63
N GLY A 85 5.53 -12.67 3.87
CA GLY A 85 6.88 -12.11 3.78
C GLY A 85 7.90 -13.03 3.10
N TYR A 86 7.49 -13.89 2.18
CA TYR A 86 8.37 -14.83 1.48
C TYR A 86 9.42 -14.12 0.62
N LEU A 87 10.68 -14.50 0.79
CA LEU A 87 11.83 -13.98 0.05
C LEU A 87 12.32 -15.00 -0.97
N ALA A 88 12.15 -14.72 -2.25
CA ALA A 88 12.62 -15.55 -3.36
C ALA A 88 14.02 -15.09 -3.83
N PRO A 89 14.99 -15.99 -4.01
CA PRO A 89 16.23 -15.66 -4.70
C PRO A 89 15.93 -15.42 -6.20
N VAL A 90 16.54 -14.40 -6.80
CA VAL A 90 16.37 -14.07 -8.22
C VAL A 90 17.70 -14.24 -8.95
N SER A 91 18.73 -13.56 -8.49
CA SER A 91 20.10 -13.71 -9.02
C SER A 91 21.10 -13.47 -7.89
N ASP A 92 22.40 -13.44 -8.22
CA ASP A 92 23.45 -13.19 -7.21
C ASP A 92 23.20 -11.84 -6.50
N GLU A 93 23.04 -11.90 -5.17
CA GLU A 93 22.76 -10.75 -4.29
C GLU A 93 21.44 -10.00 -4.58
N VAL A 94 20.57 -10.51 -5.46
CA VAL A 94 19.26 -9.92 -5.73
C VAL A 94 18.15 -10.90 -5.33
N TYR A 95 17.24 -10.39 -4.53
CA TYR A 95 16.12 -11.16 -3.97
C TYR A 95 14.80 -10.41 -4.25
N SER A 96 13.73 -11.16 -4.39
CA SER A 96 12.37 -10.63 -4.50
C SER A 96 11.60 -10.93 -3.22
N LEU A 97 11.13 -9.89 -2.55
CA LEU A 97 10.20 -10.02 -1.42
C LEU A 97 8.78 -10.11 -1.98
N GLU A 98 8.27 -11.34 -2.10
CA GLU A 98 6.96 -11.60 -2.71
C GLU A 98 5.82 -11.29 -1.72
N LEU A 99 5.17 -10.16 -1.91
CA LEU A 99 4.11 -9.67 -1.04
C LEU A 99 2.68 -9.96 -1.56
N TRP A 100 2.56 -10.81 -2.57
CA TRP A 100 1.32 -11.11 -3.26
C TRP A 100 0.73 -12.50 -2.96
N HIS A 101 1.23 -13.19 -1.95
CA HIS A 101 0.70 -14.50 -1.53
C HIS A 101 -0.54 -14.40 -0.63
N GLY A 102 -1.05 -13.21 -0.39
CA GLY A 102 -2.30 -12.99 0.34
C GLY A 102 -3.54 -13.22 -0.53
N PRO A 103 -4.74 -13.12 0.06
CA PRO A 103 -6.00 -13.52 -0.58
C PRO A 103 -6.33 -12.74 -1.87
N THR A 104 -5.86 -11.50 -2.00
CA THR A 104 -6.15 -10.67 -3.18
C THR A 104 -4.98 -10.54 -4.15
N CYS A 105 -3.89 -11.24 -3.90
CA CYS A 105 -2.68 -11.29 -4.72
C CYS A 105 -2.00 -9.92 -4.91
N ALA A 106 -2.00 -9.09 -3.85
CA ALA A 106 -1.29 -7.81 -3.80
C ALA A 106 -0.79 -7.52 -2.38
N PHE A 107 0.31 -6.75 -2.26
CA PHE A 107 0.92 -6.38 -0.97
C PHE A 107 -0.03 -5.68 0.01
N LYS A 108 -1.09 -5.09 -0.52
CA LYS A 108 -2.11 -4.38 0.27
C LYS A 108 -2.82 -5.30 1.27
N ASP A 109 -2.81 -6.60 1.04
CA ASP A 109 -3.34 -7.61 1.97
C ASP A 109 -2.66 -7.55 3.34
N TYR A 110 -1.34 -7.28 3.40
CA TYR A 110 -0.61 -7.22 4.66
C TYR A 110 -1.20 -6.20 5.65
N ALA A 111 -1.69 -5.11 5.14
CA ALA A 111 -2.33 -4.09 5.96
C ALA A 111 -3.85 -4.26 6.03
N LEU A 112 -4.52 -4.52 4.91
CA LEU A 112 -5.98 -4.52 4.83
C LEU A 112 -6.63 -5.77 5.41
N GLN A 113 -5.90 -6.86 5.62
CA GLN A 113 -6.39 -8.03 6.37
C GLN A 113 -6.26 -7.84 7.90
N LEU A 114 -5.34 -7.00 8.37
CA LEU A 114 -5.17 -6.72 9.80
C LEU A 114 -5.97 -5.49 10.26
N MET A 115 -6.01 -4.44 9.45
CA MET A 115 -6.61 -3.14 9.80
C MET A 115 -8.07 -3.22 10.29
N PRO A 116 -8.97 -4.05 9.73
CA PRO A 116 -10.33 -4.18 10.24
C PRO A 116 -10.38 -4.63 11.70
N LYS A 117 -9.53 -5.58 12.08
CA LYS A 117 -9.41 -6.08 13.46
C LYS A 117 -8.90 -4.96 14.39
N LEU A 118 -7.88 -4.23 13.93
CA LEU A 118 -7.36 -3.07 14.67
C LEU A 118 -8.43 -1.97 14.83
N LEU A 119 -9.25 -1.71 13.83
CA LEU A 119 -10.32 -0.72 13.88
C LEU A 119 -11.41 -1.12 14.91
N VAL A 120 -11.84 -2.37 14.89
CA VAL A 120 -12.84 -2.87 15.84
C VAL A 120 -12.32 -2.77 17.28
N GLU A 121 -11.07 -3.16 17.51
CA GLU A 121 -10.46 -3.04 18.85
C GLU A 121 -10.23 -1.58 19.26
N ALA A 122 -9.84 -0.71 18.32
CA ALA A 122 -9.75 0.74 18.57
C ALA A 122 -11.07 1.32 19.08
N LYS A 123 -12.19 0.92 18.46
CA LYS A 123 -13.53 1.37 18.89
C LYS A 123 -13.85 0.91 20.30
N LYS A 124 -13.51 -0.34 20.67
CA LYS A 124 -13.67 -0.83 22.05
C LYS A 124 -12.82 -0.02 23.03
N ASN A 125 -11.55 0.21 22.72
CA ASN A 125 -10.64 0.98 23.57
C ASN A 125 -11.10 2.43 23.78
N LEU A 126 -11.94 2.94 22.89
CA LEU A 126 -12.48 4.30 22.91
C LEU A 126 -13.93 4.38 23.37
N ASP A 127 -14.53 3.27 23.80
CA ASP A 127 -15.97 3.17 24.14
C ASP A 127 -16.90 3.71 23.04
N ARG A 128 -16.53 3.45 21.76
CA ARG A 128 -17.28 3.90 20.60
C ARG A 128 -18.23 2.82 20.08
N THR A 129 -19.46 3.20 19.84
CA THR A 129 -20.55 2.29 19.41
C THR A 129 -21.09 2.61 18.01
N GLU A 130 -20.73 3.77 17.45
CA GLU A 130 -21.19 4.17 16.11
C GLU A 130 -20.79 3.16 15.02
N LYS A 131 -21.64 2.94 14.02
CA LYS A 131 -21.29 2.19 12.82
C LYS A 131 -20.23 2.96 12.02
N THR A 132 -19.26 2.27 11.47
CA THR A 132 -18.24 2.89 10.61
C THR A 132 -18.59 2.65 9.14
N LEU A 133 -18.74 3.71 8.37
CA LEU A 133 -18.88 3.65 6.91
C LEU A 133 -17.54 3.99 6.24
N ILE A 134 -16.98 3.01 5.54
CA ILE A 134 -15.72 3.16 4.82
C ILE A 134 -16.02 3.43 3.35
N LEU A 135 -15.51 4.55 2.84
CA LEU A 135 -15.57 4.89 1.42
C LEU A 135 -14.18 4.80 0.80
N VAL A 136 -14.06 4.08 -0.30
CA VAL A 136 -12.79 3.85 -0.99
C VAL A 136 -12.94 4.17 -2.47
N ALA A 137 -12.21 5.17 -2.97
CA ALA A 137 -11.95 5.29 -4.40
C ALA A 137 -10.70 4.49 -4.75
N THR A 138 -10.72 3.73 -5.84
CA THR A 138 -9.66 2.81 -6.20
C THR A 138 -9.45 2.68 -7.71
N SER A 139 -8.19 2.42 -8.10
CA SER A 139 -7.85 1.97 -9.46
C SER A 139 -7.85 0.42 -9.59
N GLY A 140 -8.17 -0.33 -8.49
CA GLY A 140 -8.25 -1.80 -8.50
C GLY A 140 -7.83 -2.43 -7.19
N ASP A 141 -6.53 -2.64 -6.97
CA ASP A 141 -6.00 -3.45 -5.86
C ASP A 141 -6.41 -3.02 -4.46
N THR A 142 -6.41 -1.70 -4.19
CA THR A 142 -6.79 -1.20 -2.86
C THR A 142 -8.26 -1.48 -2.57
N GLY A 143 -9.13 -1.30 -3.55
CA GLY A 143 -10.56 -1.59 -3.41
C GLY A 143 -10.81 -3.05 -3.12
N LYS A 144 -10.20 -3.95 -3.91
CA LYS A 144 -10.34 -5.39 -3.67
C LYS A 144 -9.81 -5.81 -2.31
N ALA A 145 -8.61 -5.36 -1.93
CA ALA A 145 -8.03 -5.75 -0.64
C ALA A 145 -8.84 -5.18 0.55
N ALA A 146 -9.44 -3.99 0.40
CA ALA A 146 -10.33 -3.43 1.40
C ALA A 146 -11.64 -4.20 1.51
N LEU A 147 -12.29 -4.51 0.38
CA LEU A 147 -13.50 -5.34 0.36
C LEU A 147 -13.27 -6.69 1.04
N ASP A 148 -12.15 -7.34 0.71
CA ASP A 148 -11.80 -8.65 1.26
C ASP A 148 -11.52 -8.59 2.77
N GLY A 149 -10.82 -7.56 3.24
CA GLY A 149 -10.51 -7.41 4.66
C GLY A 149 -11.69 -7.00 5.52
N TYR A 150 -12.60 -6.17 4.98
CA TYR A 150 -13.73 -5.62 5.73
C TYR A 150 -15.05 -6.38 5.56
N HIS A 151 -15.10 -7.40 4.67
CA HIS A 151 -16.34 -8.15 4.51
C HIS A 151 -16.78 -8.81 5.82
N ASP A 152 -18.07 -8.72 6.10
CA ASP A 152 -18.74 -9.29 7.29
C ASP A 152 -18.13 -8.86 8.65
N ILE A 153 -17.40 -7.72 8.68
CA ILE A 153 -16.92 -7.15 9.94
C ILE A 153 -18.08 -6.43 10.66
N PRO A 154 -18.43 -6.84 11.89
CA PRO A 154 -19.54 -6.25 12.63
C PRO A 154 -19.35 -4.73 12.87
N GLY A 155 -20.41 -3.96 12.63
CA GLY A 155 -20.41 -2.52 12.84
C GLY A 155 -19.58 -1.72 11.83
N VAL A 156 -19.25 -2.34 10.69
CA VAL A 156 -18.57 -1.67 9.57
C VAL A 156 -19.37 -1.91 8.29
N GLU A 157 -19.55 -0.85 7.51
CA GLU A 157 -20.02 -0.89 6.13
C GLU A 157 -18.92 -0.39 5.20
N ILE A 158 -18.81 -0.94 4.01
CA ILE A 158 -17.81 -0.50 3.03
C ILE A 158 -18.42 -0.32 1.64
N ALA A 159 -18.18 0.84 1.03
CA ALA A 159 -18.49 1.13 -0.35
C ALA A 159 -17.22 1.44 -1.14
N VAL A 160 -17.02 0.73 -2.24
CA VAL A 160 -15.88 0.89 -3.14
C VAL A 160 -16.36 1.48 -4.46
N PHE A 161 -15.64 2.51 -4.92
CA PHE A 161 -15.89 3.24 -6.16
C PHE A 161 -14.69 3.08 -7.09
N PHE A 162 -14.92 2.53 -8.28
CA PHE A 162 -13.88 2.34 -9.28
C PHE A 162 -14.30 2.94 -10.64
N PRO A 163 -13.37 3.46 -11.46
CA PRO A 163 -13.72 4.08 -12.74
C PRO A 163 -14.18 3.03 -13.77
N THR A 164 -15.13 3.38 -14.62
CA THR A 164 -15.63 2.52 -15.71
C THR A 164 -14.57 2.17 -16.76
N GLY A 165 -13.45 2.89 -16.81
CA GLY A 165 -12.35 2.65 -17.73
C GLY A 165 -11.00 2.89 -17.07
N GLY A 166 -10.33 1.84 -16.56
CA GLY A 166 -9.01 2.03 -15.91
C GLY A 166 -8.55 0.89 -15.03
N THR A 167 -9.42 -0.09 -14.77
CA THR A 167 -9.06 -1.34 -14.09
C THR A 167 -8.89 -2.46 -15.13
N SER A 168 -8.01 -3.44 -14.88
CA SER A 168 -8.01 -4.68 -15.65
C SER A 168 -9.31 -5.46 -15.39
N GLU A 169 -9.68 -6.36 -16.30
CA GLU A 169 -10.87 -7.21 -16.10
C GLU A 169 -10.72 -8.09 -14.85
N ILE A 170 -9.52 -8.58 -14.58
CA ILE A 170 -9.22 -9.33 -13.35
C ILE A 170 -9.50 -8.49 -12.10
N GLN A 171 -9.02 -7.24 -12.06
CA GLN A 171 -9.25 -6.36 -10.92
C GLN A 171 -10.74 -5.98 -10.77
N ARG A 172 -11.43 -5.72 -11.88
CA ARG A 172 -12.87 -5.47 -11.88
C ARG A 172 -13.63 -6.63 -11.28
N LEU A 173 -13.40 -7.84 -11.77
CA LEU A 173 -14.06 -9.04 -11.28
C LEU A 173 -13.73 -9.34 -9.82
N GLN A 174 -12.48 -9.14 -9.39
CA GLN A 174 -12.14 -9.26 -7.97
C GLN A 174 -13.05 -8.40 -7.08
N MET A 175 -13.46 -7.21 -7.53
CA MET A 175 -14.35 -6.32 -6.76
C MET A 175 -15.82 -6.69 -6.92
N VAL A 176 -16.31 -6.82 -8.16
CA VAL A 176 -17.77 -7.00 -8.41
C VAL A 176 -18.30 -8.38 -8.03
N THR A 177 -17.41 -9.36 -7.81
CA THR A 177 -17.77 -10.70 -7.32
C THR A 177 -17.54 -10.87 -5.82
N GLN A 178 -17.16 -9.79 -5.09
CA GLN A 178 -16.91 -9.86 -3.64
C GLN A 178 -18.14 -10.31 -2.88
N GLU A 179 -17.96 -11.27 -1.99
CA GLU A 179 -18.97 -11.75 -1.06
C GLU A 179 -18.99 -10.89 0.21
N GLY A 180 -20.05 -10.98 1.00
CA GLY A 180 -20.28 -10.25 2.24
C GLY A 180 -21.57 -9.42 2.20
N GLU A 181 -22.21 -9.25 3.36
CA GLU A 181 -23.48 -8.52 3.48
C GLU A 181 -23.29 -7.00 3.65
N ASN A 182 -22.13 -6.59 4.17
CA ASN A 182 -21.79 -5.20 4.49
C ASN A 182 -20.93 -4.51 3.40
N VAL A 183 -20.84 -5.12 2.19
CA VAL A 183 -20.01 -4.61 1.10
C VAL A 183 -20.85 -4.11 -0.05
N ALA A 184 -20.45 -2.98 -0.66
CA ALA A 184 -21.06 -2.44 -1.87
C ALA A 184 -19.96 -1.97 -2.85
N VAL A 185 -20.20 -2.14 -4.14
CA VAL A 185 -19.26 -1.77 -5.20
C VAL A 185 -20.01 -1.02 -6.30
N TYR A 186 -19.47 0.12 -6.70
CA TYR A 186 -20.03 1.00 -7.72
C TYR A 186 -19.00 1.33 -8.78
N ALA A 187 -19.36 1.15 -10.05
CA ALA A 187 -18.62 1.70 -11.15
C ALA A 187 -18.97 3.19 -11.31
N VAL A 188 -17.97 4.05 -11.42
CA VAL A 188 -18.14 5.50 -11.56
C VAL A 188 -17.80 5.91 -12.98
N ARG A 189 -18.69 6.66 -13.66
CA ARG A 189 -18.40 7.21 -14.98
C ARG A 189 -17.26 8.21 -14.89
N GLY A 190 -16.25 8.02 -15.75
CA GLY A 190 -15.05 8.85 -15.76
C GLY A 190 -13.79 8.05 -15.43
N ASN A 191 -12.79 8.74 -14.94
CA ASN A 191 -11.49 8.21 -14.57
C ASN A 191 -11.33 8.06 -13.04
N PHE A 192 -10.14 7.65 -12.59
CA PHE A 192 -9.85 7.48 -11.16
C PHE A 192 -9.95 8.81 -10.38
N ASP A 193 -9.53 9.93 -10.98
CA ASP A 193 -9.58 11.24 -10.31
C ASP A 193 -11.02 11.71 -10.08
N ASP A 194 -11.94 11.36 -10.98
CA ASP A 194 -13.37 11.65 -10.82
C ASP A 194 -13.95 10.91 -9.61
N ALA A 195 -13.68 9.61 -9.49
CA ALA A 195 -14.09 8.80 -8.34
C ALA A 195 -13.46 9.31 -7.03
N GLN A 196 -12.16 9.60 -7.04
CA GLN A 196 -11.44 10.11 -5.88
C GLN A 196 -11.94 11.48 -5.43
N THR A 197 -12.21 12.37 -6.39
CA THR A 197 -12.75 13.71 -6.11
C THR A 197 -14.16 13.62 -5.50
N GLY A 198 -15.00 12.71 -6.02
CA GLY A 198 -16.32 12.46 -5.46
C GLY A 198 -16.26 11.99 -4.01
N VAL A 199 -15.39 11.01 -3.70
CA VAL A 199 -15.19 10.53 -2.34
C VAL A 199 -14.63 11.64 -1.43
N LYS A 200 -13.63 12.41 -1.89
CA LYS A 200 -13.07 13.54 -1.10
C LYS A 200 -14.12 14.60 -0.78
N LYS A 201 -15.04 14.90 -1.71
CA LYS A 201 -16.15 15.84 -1.46
C LYS A 201 -17.05 15.34 -0.32
N VAL A 202 -17.35 14.03 -0.26
CA VAL A 202 -18.14 13.46 0.84
C VAL A 202 -17.43 13.61 2.18
N PHE A 203 -16.12 13.33 2.24
CA PHE A 203 -15.33 13.51 3.48
C PHE A 203 -15.22 14.98 3.91
N GLY A 204 -15.16 15.90 2.97
CA GLY A 204 -15.03 17.33 3.23
C GLY A 204 -16.35 18.07 3.48
N ASP A 205 -17.50 17.39 3.39
CA ASP A 205 -18.81 18.02 3.57
C ASP A 205 -19.35 17.84 5.01
N PRO A 206 -19.35 18.92 5.84
CA PRO A 206 -19.85 18.85 7.20
C PRO A 206 -21.35 18.49 7.30
N ALA A 207 -22.14 18.79 6.27
CA ALA A 207 -23.58 18.48 6.26
C ALA A 207 -23.80 16.97 6.11
N ILE A 208 -23.01 16.30 5.26
CA ILE A 208 -23.05 14.84 5.13
C ILE A 208 -22.59 14.18 6.44
N ALA A 209 -21.50 14.64 7.03
CA ALA A 209 -21.00 14.12 8.30
C ALA A 209 -22.05 14.28 9.42
N ALA A 210 -22.71 15.43 9.51
CA ALA A 210 -23.76 15.68 10.49
C ALA A 210 -25.01 14.81 10.28
N GLU A 211 -25.41 14.56 9.01
CA GLU A 211 -26.54 13.70 8.71
C GLU A 211 -26.27 12.23 9.04
N LEU A 212 -25.06 11.73 8.74
CA LEU A 212 -24.64 10.38 9.13
C LEU A 212 -24.55 10.23 10.66
N ALA A 213 -24.03 11.24 11.35
CA ALA A 213 -23.94 11.24 12.82
C ALA A 213 -25.32 11.12 13.51
N LYS A 214 -26.40 11.70 12.93
CA LYS A 214 -27.77 11.49 13.43
C LYS A 214 -28.23 10.05 13.37
N ARG A 215 -27.64 9.25 12.48
CA ARG A 215 -27.90 7.83 12.27
C ARG A 215 -26.87 6.95 12.97
N ASN A 216 -26.10 7.52 13.89
CA ASN A 216 -25.01 6.84 14.58
C ASN A 216 -23.98 6.22 13.63
N ILE A 217 -23.70 6.88 12.49
CA ILE A 217 -22.72 6.45 11.48
C ILE A 217 -21.58 7.46 11.40
N ARG A 218 -20.36 6.97 11.33
CA ARG A 218 -19.14 7.78 11.14
C ARG A 218 -18.39 7.35 9.88
N LEU A 219 -17.96 8.33 9.08
CA LEU A 219 -17.08 8.08 7.95
C LEU A 219 -15.67 7.71 8.39
N SER A 220 -15.06 6.77 7.68
CA SER A 220 -13.66 6.43 7.79
C SER A 220 -13.09 6.02 6.43
N SER A 221 -11.78 5.98 6.32
CA SER A 221 -11.07 5.65 5.08
C SER A 221 -10.13 4.48 5.28
N ALA A 222 -10.15 3.54 4.33
CA ALA A 222 -9.17 2.45 4.23
C ALA A 222 -7.94 2.83 3.39
N ASN A 223 -7.76 4.10 3.04
CA ASN A 223 -6.63 4.57 2.23
C ASN A 223 -5.29 4.50 3.00
N SER A 224 -4.17 4.61 2.28
CA SER A 224 -2.81 4.49 2.84
C SER A 224 -2.43 5.59 3.84
N ILE A 225 -3.24 6.64 3.98
CA ILE A 225 -3.05 7.72 4.96
C ILE A 225 -3.33 7.28 6.41
N ASN A 226 -4.14 6.24 6.62
CA ASN A 226 -4.40 5.72 7.96
C ASN A 226 -3.15 5.00 8.50
N TRP A 227 -2.81 5.25 9.76
CA TRP A 227 -1.69 4.59 10.44
C TRP A 227 -1.82 3.06 10.45
N GLY A 228 -3.03 2.55 10.61
CA GLY A 228 -3.34 1.11 10.54
C GLY A 228 -2.99 0.46 9.19
N ARG A 229 -2.81 1.27 8.13
CA ARG A 229 -2.30 0.83 6.83
C ARG A 229 -0.78 0.79 6.76
N LEU A 230 -0.09 1.64 7.52
CA LEU A 230 1.36 1.74 7.47
C LEU A 230 2.04 0.76 8.42
N VAL A 231 1.61 0.68 9.67
CA VAL A 231 2.32 -0.09 10.70
C VAL A 231 2.50 -1.58 10.37
N PRO A 232 1.54 -2.31 9.75
CA PRO A 232 1.75 -3.71 9.39
C PRO A 232 2.82 -3.92 8.32
N GLN A 233 3.09 -2.91 7.51
CA GLN A 233 4.06 -2.99 6.42
C GLN A 233 5.52 -2.95 6.92
N ILE A 234 5.76 -2.46 8.13
CA ILE A 234 7.10 -2.48 8.75
C ILE A 234 7.60 -3.93 8.91
N VAL A 235 6.70 -4.86 9.15
CA VAL A 235 7.00 -6.25 9.50
C VAL A 235 7.76 -6.99 8.41
N TYR A 236 7.36 -6.85 7.15
CA TYR A 236 7.96 -7.64 6.07
C TYR A 236 9.40 -7.21 5.74
N TYR A 237 9.85 -6.02 6.11
CA TYR A 237 11.27 -5.65 6.04
C TYR A 237 12.11 -6.46 7.03
N PHE A 238 11.61 -6.65 8.26
CA PHE A 238 12.24 -7.54 9.24
C PHE A 238 12.22 -8.99 8.77
N ALA A 239 11.11 -9.44 8.18
CA ALA A 239 10.98 -10.80 7.66
C ALA A 239 11.96 -11.09 6.52
N ALA A 240 12.19 -10.14 5.62
CA ALA A 240 13.20 -10.25 4.56
C ALA A 240 14.61 -10.38 5.16
N TYR A 241 14.96 -9.51 6.09
CA TYR A 241 16.26 -9.56 6.77
C TYR A 241 16.47 -10.88 7.54
N ALA A 242 15.44 -11.35 8.25
CA ALA A 242 15.47 -12.62 8.98
C ALA A 242 15.74 -13.82 8.05
N GLN A 243 15.14 -13.83 6.86
CA GLN A 243 15.37 -14.91 5.88
C GLN A 243 16.77 -14.84 5.29
N LEU A 244 17.32 -13.66 5.03
CA LEU A 244 18.72 -13.51 4.60
C LEU A 244 19.71 -13.99 5.67
N LEU A 245 19.46 -13.69 6.96
CA LEU A 245 20.23 -14.20 8.08
C LEU A 245 20.17 -15.74 8.14
N LYS A 246 18.97 -16.30 8.07
CA LYS A 246 18.75 -17.75 8.12
C LYS A 246 19.41 -18.49 6.95
N ALA A 247 19.44 -17.86 5.77
CA ALA A 247 20.08 -18.38 4.57
C ALA A 247 21.60 -18.09 4.52
N GLU A 248 22.18 -17.51 5.58
CA GLU A 248 23.60 -17.14 5.67
C GLU A 248 24.07 -16.21 4.54
N LYS A 249 23.14 -15.40 3.98
CA LYS A 249 23.46 -14.42 2.93
C LYS A 249 23.97 -13.10 3.50
N VAL A 250 23.69 -12.84 4.75
CA VAL A 250 24.22 -11.71 5.54
C VAL A 250 24.59 -12.19 6.93
N ARG A 251 25.52 -11.50 7.58
CA ARG A 251 25.78 -11.58 9.02
C ARG A 251 24.94 -10.54 9.74
N PHE A 252 24.65 -10.78 11.02
CA PHE A 252 23.92 -9.79 11.80
C PHE A 252 24.66 -8.45 11.84
N GLY A 253 23.99 -7.39 11.44
CA GLY A 253 24.53 -6.03 11.30
C GLY A 253 24.95 -5.64 9.88
N ASP A 254 25.09 -6.59 8.95
CA ASP A 254 25.34 -6.28 7.55
C ASP A 254 24.13 -5.54 6.95
N LYS A 255 24.42 -4.55 6.11
CA LYS A 255 23.38 -3.73 5.48
C LYS A 255 22.71 -4.45 4.32
N VAL A 256 21.41 -4.23 4.17
CA VAL A 256 20.59 -4.69 3.05
C VAL A 256 19.92 -3.50 2.40
N ASP A 257 19.97 -3.41 1.08
CA ASP A 257 19.27 -2.38 0.32
C ASP A 257 17.89 -2.89 -0.12
N PHE A 258 16.90 -2.01 -0.12
CA PHE A 258 15.54 -2.32 -0.56
C PHE A 258 15.13 -1.39 -1.69
N CYS A 259 14.65 -1.96 -2.80
CA CYS A 259 14.06 -1.21 -3.90
C CYS A 259 12.55 -1.44 -3.94
N VAL A 260 11.80 -0.35 -3.91
CA VAL A 260 10.36 -0.38 -3.67
C VAL A 260 9.63 0.31 -4.82
N PRO A 261 8.73 -0.40 -5.54
CA PRO A 261 7.85 0.24 -6.50
C PRO A 261 6.90 1.17 -5.74
N THR A 262 7.00 2.46 -6.01
CA THR A 262 6.45 3.48 -5.12
C THR A 262 5.43 4.37 -5.80
N GLY A 263 4.22 4.44 -5.23
CA GLY A 263 3.18 5.42 -5.53
C GLY A 263 2.95 6.33 -4.32
N ASN A 264 2.03 5.95 -3.42
CA ASN A 264 1.66 6.76 -2.24
C ASN A 264 2.69 6.78 -1.10
N PHE A 265 3.91 6.32 -1.33
CA PHE A 265 5.04 6.34 -0.40
C PHE A 265 4.86 5.53 0.90
N GLY A 266 3.74 4.83 1.09
CA GLY A 266 3.45 4.08 2.32
C GLY A 266 4.39 2.90 2.53
N ASP A 267 4.59 2.11 1.49
CA ASP A 267 5.43 0.92 1.49
C ASP A 267 6.90 1.25 1.81
N ILE A 268 7.52 2.13 1.05
CA ILE A 268 8.92 2.52 1.27
C ILE A 268 9.12 3.27 2.60
N LEU A 269 8.12 4.03 3.05
CA LEU A 269 8.14 4.69 4.36
C LEU A 269 8.13 3.66 5.50
N ALA A 270 7.43 2.54 5.35
CA ALA A 270 7.51 1.44 6.32
C ALA A 270 8.93 0.87 6.45
N GLY A 271 9.68 0.81 5.35
CA GLY A 271 11.12 0.51 5.35
C GLY A 271 11.94 1.55 6.13
N TYR A 272 11.59 2.82 6.01
CA TYR A 272 12.22 3.89 6.80
C TYR A 272 11.94 3.71 8.30
N TYR A 273 10.70 3.37 8.68
CA TYR A 273 10.39 3.05 10.07
C TYR A 273 11.18 1.83 10.57
N ALA A 274 11.30 0.77 9.77
CA ALA A 274 12.11 -0.40 10.12
C ALA A 274 13.59 -0.02 10.36
N LYS A 275 14.16 0.84 9.49
CA LYS A 275 15.51 1.40 9.66
C LYS A 275 15.64 2.17 10.97
N GLN A 276 14.68 3.03 11.28
CA GLN A 276 14.67 3.82 12.51
C GLN A 276 14.49 2.94 13.78
N MET A 277 13.86 1.79 13.67
CA MET A 277 13.74 0.79 14.75
C MET A 277 15.03 -0.01 14.98
N GLY A 278 16.06 0.17 14.16
CA GLY A 278 17.37 -0.48 14.28
C GLY A 278 17.62 -1.61 13.28
N LEU A 279 16.69 -1.91 12.35
CA LEU A 279 16.95 -2.88 11.28
C LEU A 279 18.12 -2.39 10.42
N PRO A 280 19.12 -3.26 10.08
CA PRO A 280 20.28 -2.87 9.26
C PRO A 280 19.91 -2.61 7.80
N VAL A 281 19.08 -1.60 7.56
CA VAL A 281 18.74 -1.12 6.23
C VAL A 281 19.86 -0.21 5.72
N GLY A 282 20.35 -0.49 4.53
CA GLY A 282 21.30 0.36 3.84
C GLY A 282 20.57 1.54 3.19
N ARG A 283 20.19 1.38 1.91
CA ARG A 283 19.41 2.35 1.15
C ARG A 283 17.99 1.86 0.91
N LEU A 284 17.07 2.80 0.92
CA LEU A 284 15.70 2.64 0.45
C LEU A 284 15.60 3.30 -0.92
N ILE A 285 15.37 2.54 -1.97
CA ILE A 285 15.38 3.03 -3.34
C ILE A 285 13.94 3.15 -3.83
N CYS A 286 13.50 4.39 -4.05
CA CYS A 286 12.20 4.73 -4.55
C CYS A 286 12.17 4.55 -6.06
N ALA A 287 11.44 3.54 -6.54
CA ALA A 287 11.26 3.26 -7.96
C ALA A 287 9.93 3.80 -8.44
N SER A 288 9.95 4.68 -9.44
CA SER A 288 8.77 5.30 -10.07
C SER A 288 8.57 4.74 -11.48
N ASN A 289 7.33 4.76 -11.97
CA ASN A 289 7.03 4.62 -13.40
C ASN A 289 7.15 6.00 -14.11
N GLU A 290 6.56 6.16 -15.29
CA GLU A 290 6.61 7.43 -16.03
C GLU A 290 6.00 8.61 -15.25
N ASN A 291 5.13 8.36 -14.27
CA ASN A 291 4.66 9.36 -13.31
C ASN A 291 5.72 9.58 -12.22
N ASN A 292 6.87 10.10 -12.60
CA ASN A 292 8.11 10.10 -11.82
C ASN A 292 8.27 11.29 -10.86
N VAL A 293 7.16 11.85 -10.37
CA VAL A 293 7.17 13.02 -9.45
C VAL A 293 8.05 12.81 -8.22
N LEU A 294 8.08 11.59 -7.67
CA LEU A 294 8.93 11.25 -6.52
C LEU A 294 10.41 11.22 -6.88
N THR A 295 10.78 10.70 -8.04
CA THR A 295 12.17 10.72 -8.53
C THR A 295 12.68 12.14 -8.68
N ASP A 296 11.89 13.04 -9.29
CA ASP A 296 12.25 14.45 -9.41
C ASP A 296 12.39 15.12 -8.04
N PHE A 297 11.43 14.89 -7.14
CA PHE A 297 11.48 15.45 -5.78
C PHE A 297 12.71 14.97 -5.00
N LEU A 298 12.98 13.67 -4.98
CA LEU A 298 14.12 13.08 -4.25
C LEU A 298 15.47 13.51 -4.84
N THR A 299 15.48 13.92 -6.12
CA THR A 299 16.67 14.43 -6.80
C THR A 299 16.88 15.92 -6.55
N THR A 300 15.81 16.73 -6.66
CA THR A 300 15.90 18.19 -6.73
C THR A 300 15.42 18.91 -5.47
N GLY A 301 14.66 18.25 -4.61
CA GLY A 301 13.96 18.87 -3.48
C GLY A 301 12.70 19.64 -3.86
N THR A 302 12.35 19.67 -5.15
CA THR A 302 11.14 20.35 -5.64
C THR A 302 10.08 19.33 -6.05
N TYR A 303 8.92 19.41 -5.44
CA TYR A 303 7.74 18.59 -5.75
C TYR A 303 6.80 19.37 -6.67
N ILE A 304 6.47 18.81 -7.85
CA ILE A 304 5.57 19.43 -8.82
C ILE A 304 4.49 18.43 -9.18
N ALA A 305 3.27 18.60 -8.63
CA ALA A 305 2.11 17.78 -8.93
C ALA A 305 1.38 18.20 -10.21
N LYS A 306 1.48 19.47 -10.62
CA LYS A 306 0.89 19.97 -11.87
C LYS A 306 1.80 19.62 -13.05
N ARG A 307 1.65 18.40 -13.57
CA ARG A 307 2.40 17.86 -14.72
C ARG A 307 1.50 16.93 -15.53
N GLU A 308 1.99 16.47 -16.66
CA GLU A 308 1.33 15.46 -17.46
C GLU A 308 1.15 14.16 -16.64
N PHE A 309 -0.01 13.54 -16.82
CA PHE A 309 -0.34 12.25 -16.23
C PHE A 309 -0.25 11.17 -17.29
N PHE A 310 0.52 10.12 -17.02
CA PHE A 310 0.67 8.97 -17.89
C PHE A 310 -0.12 7.79 -17.37
N LYS A 311 -0.95 7.19 -18.21
CA LYS A 311 -1.59 5.91 -17.91
C LYS A 311 -0.62 4.80 -18.32
N THR A 312 -0.14 4.06 -17.33
CA THR A 312 0.89 3.02 -17.52
C THR A 312 0.35 1.61 -17.31
N THR A 313 1.20 0.62 -17.56
CA THR A 313 0.92 -0.80 -17.24
C THR A 313 1.08 -1.12 -15.75
N SER A 314 1.55 -0.16 -14.93
CA SER A 314 1.69 -0.28 -13.48
C SER A 314 0.75 0.69 -12.73
N PRO A 315 -0.59 0.53 -12.84
CA PRO A 315 -1.58 1.54 -12.47
C PRO A 315 -1.61 1.90 -10.97
N SER A 316 -1.12 1.04 -10.08
CA SER A 316 -1.04 1.38 -8.64
C SER A 316 0.01 2.46 -8.33
N MET A 317 0.89 2.76 -9.29
CA MET A 317 1.93 3.79 -9.21
C MET A 317 1.55 5.05 -10.01
N ASP A 318 0.43 5.06 -10.74
CA ASP A 318 -0.06 6.19 -11.52
C ASP A 318 -0.64 7.25 -10.57
N ILE A 319 0.24 8.05 -9.98
CA ILE A 319 -0.13 9.13 -9.07
C ILE A 319 0.72 10.38 -9.32
N LEU A 320 0.12 11.55 -9.05
CA LEU A 320 0.83 12.83 -9.05
C LEU A 320 0.94 13.44 -7.65
N VAL A 321 0.14 12.96 -6.69
CA VAL A 321 0.23 13.37 -5.27
C VAL A 321 0.49 12.15 -4.40
N SER A 322 1.69 12.09 -3.83
CA SER A 322 2.14 10.99 -2.98
C SER A 322 1.86 11.29 -1.51
N SER A 323 0.80 10.70 -0.97
CA SER A 323 0.21 11.11 0.30
C SER A 323 1.11 10.89 1.53
N ASN A 324 1.86 9.78 1.61
CA ASN A 324 2.66 9.49 2.81
C ASN A 324 4.04 10.17 2.83
N LEU A 325 4.43 10.86 1.75
CA LEU A 325 5.65 11.66 1.73
C LEU A 325 5.62 12.73 2.82
N GLU A 326 4.44 13.25 3.15
CA GLU A 326 4.23 14.20 4.24
C GLU A 326 4.76 13.69 5.58
N ARG A 327 4.61 12.37 5.88
CA ARG A 327 5.16 11.77 7.09
C ARG A 327 6.69 11.82 7.12
N LEU A 328 7.33 11.52 5.99
CA LEU A 328 8.79 11.63 5.88
C LEU A 328 9.24 13.08 6.10
N LEU A 329 8.57 14.05 5.47
CA LEU A 329 8.87 15.47 5.64
C LEU A 329 8.80 15.87 7.12
N TYR A 330 7.76 15.45 7.84
CA TYR A 330 7.64 15.72 9.28
C TYR A 330 8.80 15.13 10.08
N HIS A 331 9.17 13.87 9.83
CA HIS A 331 10.28 13.23 10.56
C HIS A 331 11.64 13.87 10.28
N VAL A 332 11.87 14.35 9.06
CA VAL A 332 13.15 14.93 8.67
C VAL A 332 13.26 16.40 9.09
N THR A 333 12.16 17.17 8.99
CA THR A 333 12.16 18.59 9.37
C THR A 333 11.98 18.79 10.88
N GLY A 334 11.29 17.88 11.56
CA GLY A 334 10.90 18.03 12.95
C GLY A 334 9.94 19.20 13.19
N SER A 335 9.26 19.70 12.17
CA SER A 335 8.42 20.92 12.24
C SER A 335 7.07 20.73 11.54
N ASP A 336 6.02 20.70 12.33
CA ASP A 336 4.63 20.70 11.88
C ASP A 336 4.29 21.98 11.09
N ALA A 337 4.75 23.13 11.55
CA ALA A 337 4.53 24.40 10.86
C ALA A 337 5.15 24.42 9.45
N GLU A 338 6.38 23.87 9.29
CA GLU A 338 7.01 23.75 7.98
C GLU A 338 6.21 22.80 7.07
N VAL A 339 5.84 21.63 7.57
CA VAL A 339 5.03 20.66 6.81
C VAL A 339 3.67 21.25 6.43
N ALA A 340 2.99 21.94 7.35
CA ALA A 340 1.72 22.62 7.03
C ALA A 340 1.90 23.65 5.92
N GLY A 341 3.00 24.41 5.93
CA GLY A 341 3.34 25.36 4.88
C GLY A 341 3.58 24.69 3.52
N LEU A 342 4.33 23.59 3.49
CA LEU A 342 4.58 22.80 2.26
C LEU A 342 3.28 22.22 1.69
N MET A 343 2.42 21.65 2.53
CA MET A 343 1.14 21.07 2.10
C MET A 343 0.15 22.15 1.63
N LYS A 344 0.16 23.31 2.26
CA LYS A 344 -0.61 24.49 1.78
C LYS A 344 -0.13 24.92 0.40
N SER A 345 1.19 25.06 0.20
CA SER A 345 1.76 25.41 -1.11
C SER A 345 1.36 24.38 -2.17
N LEU A 346 1.45 23.07 -1.87
CA LEU A 346 1.02 22.02 -2.78
C LEU A 346 -0.45 22.18 -3.18
N SER A 347 -1.32 22.45 -2.21
CA SER A 347 -2.77 22.64 -2.46
C SER A 347 -3.05 23.88 -3.32
N GLU A 348 -2.39 25.00 -3.07
CA GLU A 348 -2.66 26.28 -3.72
C GLU A 348 -1.98 26.40 -5.10
N THR A 349 -0.71 25.95 -5.19
CA THR A 349 0.12 26.14 -6.39
C THR A 349 0.36 24.86 -7.18
N GLY A 350 0.19 23.69 -6.54
CA GLY A 350 0.54 22.38 -7.09
C GLY A 350 2.02 22.04 -6.95
N SER A 351 2.78 22.80 -6.14
CA SER A 351 4.20 22.56 -5.95
C SER A 351 4.72 23.06 -4.60
N TYR A 352 5.88 22.54 -4.20
CA TYR A 352 6.67 23.07 -3.09
C TYR A 352 8.15 22.71 -3.29
N THR A 353 9.04 23.42 -2.58
CA THR A 353 10.47 23.12 -2.53
C THR A 353 10.91 23.04 -1.05
N VAL A 354 11.62 21.98 -0.71
CA VAL A 354 12.21 21.84 0.63
C VAL A 354 13.56 22.52 0.71
N ARG A 355 14.01 22.79 1.92
CA ARG A 355 15.34 23.38 2.16
C ARG A 355 16.45 22.38 1.76
N PRO A 356 17.64 22.88 1.33
CA PRO A 356 18.74 22.01 0.93
C PRO A 356 19.16 21.00 2.00
N GLU A 357 19.17 21.41 3.29
CA GLU A 357 19.47 20.50 4.41
C GLU A 357 18.42 19.40 4.59
N THR A 358 17.15 19.70 4.34
CA THR A 358 16.06 18.70 4.35
C THR A 358 16.25 17.69 3.23
N LEU A 359 16.58 18.16 2.01
CA LEU A 359 16.88 17.28 0.88
C LEU A 359 18.07 16.37 1.18
N ALA A 360 19.16 16.93 1.71
CA ALA A 360 20.37 16.16 2.04
C ALA A 360 20.05 15.06 3.08
N ALA A 361 19.27 15.36 4.11
CA ALA A 361 18.86 14.40 5.12
C ALA A 361 17.97 13.28 4.55
N ILE A 362 17.09 13.59 3.58
CA ILE A 362 16.32 12.59 2.85
C ILE A 362 17.25 11.68 2.03
N GLN A 363 18.17 12.27 1.26
CA GLN A 363 19.11 11.55 0.37
C GLN A 363 20.10 10.66 1.11
N ASP A 364 20.34 10.88 2.41
CA ASP A 364 21.15 9.99 3.25
C ASP A 364 20.52 8.58 3.36
N SER A 365 19.21 8.50 3.34
CA SER A 365 18.47 7.22 3.47
C SER A 365 17.86 6.73 2.16
N PHE A 366 17.52 7.62 1.24
CA PHE A 366 16.78 7.31 0.02
C PHE A 366 17.62 7.49 -1.24
N GLY A 367 17.54 6.48 -2.13
CA GLY A 367 17.86 6.62 -3.55
C GLY A 367 16.57 6.67 -4.36
N CYS A 368 16.68 6.98 -5.66
CA CYS A 368 15.51 7.01 -6.54
C CYS A 368 15.87 6.73 -7.99
N GLY A 369 14.87 6.37 -8.76
CA GLY A 369 14.92 6.20 -10.20
C GLY A 369 13.54 5.96 -10.78
N TRP A 370 13.45 5.92 -12.09
CA TRP A 370 12.20 5.63 -12.79
C TRP A 370 12.45 4.78 -14.04
N SER A 371 11.36 4.19 -14.55
CA SER A 371 11.39 3.34 -15.75
C SER A 371 10.30 3.77 -16.72
N SER A 372 10.63 3.76 -18.02
CA SER A 372 9.65 3.89 -19.09
C SER A 372 8.91 2.56 -19.30
N GLU A 373 7.79 2.59 -20.01
CA GLU A 373 7.03 1.39 -20.36
C GLU A 373 7.86 0.38 -21.18
N GLU A 374 8.75 0.86 -22.06
CA GLU A 374 9.67 0.00 -22.82
C GLU A 374 10.69 -0.69 -21.89
N GLU A 375 11.26 0.05 -20.93
CA GLU A 375 12.18 -0.49 -19.92
C GLU A 375 11.48 -1.51 -19.02
N VAL A 376 10.22 -1.27 -18.64
CA VAL A 376 9.40 -2.21 -17.85
C VAL A 376 9.20 -3.52 -18.62
N ALA A 377 8.79 -3.47 -19.89
CA ALA A 377 8.60 -4.66 -20.71
C ALA A 377 9.93 -5.42 -20.92
N GLY A 378 11.02 -4.68 -21.18
CA GLY A 378 12.37 -5.24 -21.29
C GLY A 378 12.82 -5.96 -20.01
N GLU A 379 12.51 -5.38 -18.84
CA GLU A 379 12.89 -5.96 -17.54
C GLU A 379 12.09 -7.24 -17.21
N ILE A 380 10.78 -7.28 -17.48
CA ILE A 380 9.98 -8.51 -17.34
C ILE A 380 10.61 -9.65 -18.14
N ARG A 381 10.93 -9.39 -19.43
CA ARG A 381 11.57 -10.36 -20.29
C ARG A 381 12.93 -10.80 -19.77
N ALA A 382 13.78 -9.83 -19.41
CA ALA A 382 15.13 -10.11 -18.92
C ALA A 382 15.10 -10.96 -17.65
N ARG A 383 14.25 -10.65 -16.66
CA ARG A 383 14.12 -11.44 -15.43
C ARG A 383 13.66 -12.86 -15.71
N TYR A 384 12.70 -13.02 -16.64
CA TYR A 384 12.22 -14.36 -16.98
C TYR A 384 13.26 -15.18 -17.75
N GLU A 385 13.90 -14.60 -18.78
CA GLU A 385 14.87 -15.32 -19.63
C GLU A 385 16.19 -15.62 -18.91
N GLN A 386 16.69 -14.67 -18.10
CA GLN A 386 18.00 -14.80 -17.46
C GLN A 386 17.94 -15.50 -16.12
N ASP A 387 16.92 -15.21 -15.30
CA ASP A 387 16.81 -15.67 -13.94
C ASP A 387 15.66 -16.67 -13.72
N GLY A 388 14.83 -16.91 -14.73
CA GLY A 388 13.63 -17.72 -14.60
C GLY A 388 12.60 -17.11 -13.66
N TYR A 389 12.68 -15.81 -13.37
CA TYR A 389 11.79 -15.11 -12.45
C TYR A 389 10.72 -14.32 -13.20
N LEU A 390 9.45 -14.68 -12.99
CA LEU A 390 8.30 -13.99 -13.57
C LEU A 390 7.79 -12.93 -12.58
N CYS A 391 7.82 -11.66 -12.96
CA CYS A 391 7.30 -10.55 -12.17
C CYS A 391 6.17 -9.80 -12.87
N ASP A 392 5.40 -9.06 -12.08
CA ASP A 392 4.40 -8.12 -12.58
C ASP A 392 5.04 -6.78 -13.03
N THR A 393 4.25 -5.95 -13.65
CA THR A 393 4.69 -4.66 -14.21
C THR A 393 5.22 -3.69 -13.15
N HIS A 394 4.62 -3.65 -11.95
CA HIS A 394 5.10 -2.81 -10.85
C HIS A 394 6.45 -3.29 -10.31
N THR A 395 6.60 -4.59 -10.12
CA THR A 395 7.84 -5.20 -9.67
C THR A 395 8.96 -5.01 -10.69
N ALA A 396 8.64 -5.04 -11.99
CA ALA A 396 9.61 -4.80 -13.06
C ALA A 396 10.18 -3.37 -13.01
N VAL A 397 9.35 -2.36 -12.72
CA VAL A 397 9.84 -0.99 -12.46
C VAL A 397 10.93 -1.01 -11.39
N ALA A 398 10.68 -1.71 -10.29
CA ALA A 398 11.64 -1.76 -9.19
C ALA A 398 12.89 -2.58 -9.53
N PHE A 399 12.79 -3.69 -10.27
CA PHE A 399 13.97 -4.43 -10.74
C PHE A 399 14.86 -3.58 -11.64
N HIS A 400 14.26 -2.86 -12.60
CA HIS A 400 15.00 -1.99 -13.50
C HIS A 400 15.78 -0.90 -12.73
N VAL A 401 15.11 -0.23 -11.80
CA VAL A 401 15.74 0.80 -10.96
C VAL A 401 16.81 0.18 -10.04
N ALA A 402 16.53 -0.98 -9.44
CA ALA A 402 17.47 -1.71 -8.57
C ALA A 402 18.78 -2.02 -9.29
N GLY A 403 18.72 -2.41 -10.57
CA GLY A 403 19.91 -2.69 -11.37
C GLY A 403 20.89 -1.52 -11.45
N ARG A 404 20.37 -0.28 -11.42
CA ARG A 404 21.20 0.95 -11.44
C ARG A 404 21.77 1.31 -10.05
N HIS A 405 21.27 0.71 -8.97
CA HIS A 405 21.64 0.99 -7.59
C HIS A 405 22.38 -0.16 -6.89
N LYS A 406 22.54 -1.30 -7.56
CA LYS A 406 23.23 -2.47 -6.99
C LYS A 406 24.64 -2.08 -6.52
N ARG A 407 25.00 -2.54 -5.33
CA ARG A 407 26.33 -2.34 -4.71
C ARG A 407 26.95 -3.71 -4.45
N GLU A 408 28.24 -3.86 -4.76
CA GLU A 408 28.97 -5.10 -4.52
C GLU A 408 28.98 -5.45 -3.02
N GLY A 409 28.67 -6.71 -2.70
CA GLY A 409 28.64 -7.23 -1.33
C GLY A 409 27.47 -6.74 -0.49
N VAL A 410 26.48 -6.04 -1.08
CA VAL A 410 25.25 -5.59 -0.39
C VAL A 410 24.04 -6.22 -1.06
N PRO A 411 23.32 -7.13 -0.39
CA PRO A 411 22.12 -7.69 -0.96
C PRO A 411 21.07 -6.63 -1.30
N MET A 412 20.44 -6.78 -2.46
CA MET A 412 19.33 -5.97 -2.93
C MET A 412 18.04 -6.78 -2.82
N VAL A 413 17.09 -6.30 -2.04
CA VAL A 413 15.74 -6.84 -1.94
C VAL A 413 14.78 -5.96 -2.73
N VAL A 414 14.18 -6.50 -3.78
CA VAL A 414 13.14 -5.84 -4.57
C VAL A 414 11.77 -6.27 -4.02
N LEU A 415 10.92 -5.32 -3.71
CA LEU A 415 9.57 -5.62 -3.24
C LEU A 415 8.68 -5.97 -4.43
N SER A 416 8.15 -7.19 -4.43
CA SER A 416 7.23 -7.71 -5.44
C SER A 416 5.80 -7.54 -4.94
N THR A 417 5.11 -6.52 -5.47
CA THR A 417 3.90 -5.97 -4.87
C THR A 417 2.60 -6.55 -5.41
N ALA A 418 2.65 -7.28 -6.53
CA ALA A 418 1.47 -7.93 -7.12
C ALA A 418 1.85 -9.22 -7.85
N SER A 419 0.88 -10.12 -7.96
CA SER A 419 1.05 -11.31 -8.82
C SER A 419 1.07 -10.91 -10.30
N PRO A 420 1.96 -11.49 -11.14
CA PRO A 420 1.98 -11.25 -12.58
C PRO A 420 0.66 -11.60 -13.26
N TYR A 421 -0.12 -12.50 -12.71
CA TYR A 421 -1.44 -12.92 -13.21
C TYR A 421 -2.57 -11.91 -12.98
N LYS A 422 -2.31 -10.80 -12.32
CA LYS A 422 -3.24 -9.65 -12.26
C LYS A 422 -3.16 -8.76 -13.51
N PHE A 423 -2.05 -8.87 -14.25
CA PHE A 423 -1.76 -8.11 -15.46
C PHE A 423 -1.30 -9.04 -16.59
N PRO A 424 -2.04 -10.15 -16.88
CA PRO A 424 -1.52 -11.23 -17.70
C PRO A 424 -1.23 -10.79 -19.14
N ARG A 425 -2.00 -9.86 -19.70
CA ARG A 425 -1.79 -9.33 -21.06
C ARG A 425 -0.47 -8.57 -21.15
N SER A 426 -0.24 -7.61 -20.27
CA SER A 426 1.00 -6.81 -20.27
C SER A 426 2.23 -7.67 -20.05
N VAL A 427 2.14 -8.67 -19.16
CA VAL A 427 3.25 -9.60 -18.90
C VAL A 427 3.50 -10.49 -20.11
N LEU A 428 2.45 -11.03 -20.75
CA LEU A 428 2.56 -11.88 -21.93
C LEU A 428 3.15 -11.11 -23.12
N GLU A 429 2.71 -9.87 -23.36
CA GLU A 429 3.26 -8.97 -24.39
C GLU A 429 4.73 -8.65 -24.13
N ALA A 430 5.11 -8.40 -22.89
CA ALA A 430 6.50 -8.19 -22.50
C ALA A 430 7.39 -9.40 -22.79
N LEU A 431 6.86 -10.63 -22.67
CA LEU A 431 7.55 -11.86 -23.06
C LEU A 431 7.62 -12.08 -24.59
N GLY A 432 7.05 -11.19 -25.41
CA GLY A 432 7.11 -11.24 -26.87
C GLY A 432 5.97 -12.01 -27.51
N HIS A 433 4.92 -12.35 -26.77
CA HIS A 433 3.72 -12.99 -27.30
C HIS A 433 2.63 -11.98 -27.67
N THR A 434 1.75 -12.33 -28.59
CA THR A 434 0.53 -11.56 -28.85
C THR A 434 -0.50 -11.91 -27.79
N ALA A 435 -0.89 -10.95 -26.96
CA ALA A 435 -1.85 -11.23 -25.91
C ALA A 435 -3.30 -11.22 -26.42
N PRO A 436 -4.13 -12.21 -26.04
CA PRO A 436 -5.57 -12.16 -26.27
C PRO A 436 -6.23 -10.93 -25.63
N GLN A 437 -7.37 -10.52 -26.16
CA GLN A 437 -8.14 -9.41 -25.56
C GLN A 437 -8.78 -9.80 -24.23
N ASN A 438 -9.09 -11.07 -24.03
CA ASN A 438 -9.64 -11.59 -22.80
C ASN A 438 -8.52 -11.91 -21.79
N ASP A 439 -8.58 -11.34 -20.59
CA ASP A 439 -7.55 -11.50 -19.56
C ASP A 439 -7.42 -12.96 -19.07
N PHE A 440 -8.49 -13.76 -19.10
CA PHE A 440 -8.40 -15.18 -18.72
C PHE A 440 -7.77 -16.05 -19.80
N GLU A 441 -7.96 -15.71 -21.06
CA GLU A 441 -7.24 -16.36 -22.16
C GLU A 441 -5.77 -15.99 -22.10
N ALA A 442 -5.45 -14.72 -21.85
CA ALA A 442 -4.08 -14.26 -21.62
C ALA A 442 -3.43 -14.94 -20.41
N MET A 443 -4.20 -15.17 -19.32
CA MET A 443 -3.74 -15.91 -18.15
C MET A 443 -3.37 -17.36 -18.52
N GLN A 444 -4.22 -18.06 -19.27
CA GLN A 444 -3.96 -19.43 -19.73
C GLN A 444 -2.74 -19.50 -20.67
N GLU A 445 -2.61 -18.55 -21.59
CA GLU A 445 -1.42 -18.48 -22.47
C GLU A 445 -0.15 -18.18 -21.68
N LEU A 446 -0.23 -17.32 -20.65
CA LEU A 446 0.90 -17.04 -19.76
C LEU A 446 1.31 -18.28 -18.95
N GLU A 447 0.34 -19.08 -18.45
CA GLU A 447 0.62 -20.37 -17.84
C GLU A 447 1.31 -21.33 -18.80
N ALA A 448 0.80 -21.44 -20.03
CA ALA A 448 1.39 -22.30 -21.07
C ALA A 448 2.80 -21.86 -21.47
N ALA A 449 3.03 -20.56 -21.62
CA ALA A 449 4.31 -19.99 -22.01
C ALA A 449 5.39 -20.11 -20.91
N THR A 450 4.98 -20.05 -19.64
CA THR A 450 5.91 -19.98 -18.50
C THR A 450 6.00 -21.27 -17.68
N GLY A 451 5.06 -22.20 -17.84
CA GLY A 451 4.92 -23.38 -17.00
C GLY A 451 4.58 -23.09 -15.55
N ARG A 452 4.14 -21.85 -15.23
CA ARG A 452 3.76 -21.42 -13.89
C ARG A 452 2.25 -21.33 -13.79
N THR A 453 1.69 -21.66 -12.63
CA THR A 453 0.23 -21.68 -12.41
C THR A 453 -0.24 -20.37 -11.80
N ALA A 454 -1.35 -19.84 -12.32
CA ALA A 454 -2.01 -18.68 -11.74
C ALA A 454 -2.52 -18.98 -10.31
N PRO A 455 -2.52 -17.99 -9.42
CA PRO A 455 -3.16 -18.14 -8.10
C PRO A 455 -4.61 -18.60 -8.25
N ALA A 456 -5.01 -19.61 -7.47
CA ALA A 456 -6.35 -20.20 -7.55
C ALA A 456 -7.46 -19.17 -7.33
N SER A 457 -7.22 -18.17 -6.47
CA SER A 457 -8.16 -17.06 -6.22
C SER A 457 -8.40 -16.18 -7.45
N LEU A 458 -7.42 -16.03 -8.35
CA LEU A 458 -7.58 -15.30 -9.61
C LEU A 458 -8.23 -16.17 -10.69
N ALA A 459 -7.79 -17.40 -10.84
CA ALA A 459 -8.36 -18.33 -11.83
C ALA A 459 -9.86 -18.61 -11.59
N ALA A 460 -10.28 -18.67 -10.32
CA ALA A 460 -11.67 -18.91 -9.94
C ALA A 460 -12.64 -17.76 -10.30
N LEU A 461 -12.13 -16.55 -10.54
CA LEU A 461 -12.98 -15.38 -10.84
C LEU A 461 -13.86 -15.58 -12.08
N ARG A 462 -13.37 -16.33 -13.06
CA ARG A 462 -14.13 -16.64 -14.29
C ARG A 462 -15.48 -17.32 -14.03
N GLN A 463 -15.59 -18.03 -12.90
CA GLN A 463 -16.77 -18.81 -12.54
C GLN A 463 -17.66 -18.13 -11.49
N LYS A 464 -17.20 -16.98 -10.93
CA LYS A 464 -17.95 -16.24 -9.92
C LYS A 464 -19.02 -15.37 -10.57
N ALA A 465 -20.20 -15.32 -9.95
CA ALA A 465 -21.28 -14.44 -10.36
C ALA A 465 -20.96 -12.98 -9.97
N GLU A 466 -21.15 -12.05 -10.89
CA GLU A 466 -21.08 -10.62 -10.61
C GLU A 466 -22.26 -10.22 -9.72
N ARG A 467 -21.98 -9.70 -8.54
CA ARG A 467 -22.98 -9.22 -7.58
C ARG A 467 -23.30 -7.75 -7.74
N PHE A 468 -22.33 -6.96 -8.25
CA PHE A 468 -22.40 -5.51 -8.31
C PHE A 468 -22.26 -5.05 -9.77
N ASN A 469 -23.29 -4.43 -10.31
CA ASN A 469 -23.32 -3.94 -11.69
C ASN A 469 -23.83 -2.50 -11.80
N THR A 470 -23.95 -1.79 -10.66
CA THR A 470 -24.46 -0.43 -10.63
C THR A 470 -23.40 0.55 -11.10
N VAL A 471 -23.76 1.36 -12.09
CA VAL A 471 -22.93 2.47 -12.61
C VAL A 471 -23.54 3.80 -12.16
N ILE A 472 -22.72 4.66 -11.58
CA ILE A 472 -23.14 5.96 -11.06
C ILE A 472 -22.29 7.10 -11.64
N ASP A 473 -22.79 8.32 -11.54
CA ASP A 473 -22.01 9.52 -11.79
C ASP A 473 -21.26 9.95 -10.51
N PRO A 474 -20.13 10.67 -10.62
CA PRO A 474 -19.34 11.08 -9.44
C PRO A 474 -20.15 11.85 -8.39
N GLU A 475 -21.14 12.63 -8.82
CA GLU A 475 -22.02 13.42 -7.95
C GLU A 475 -22.97 12.55 -7.09
N GLN A 476 -23.22 11.31 -7.52
CA GLN A 476 -24.10 10.38 -6.81
C GLN A 476 -23.41 9.67 -5.64
N ILE A 477 -22.08 9.78 -5.49
CA ILE A 477 -21.33 9.19 -4.37
C ILE A 477 -21.87 9.69 -3.02
N ALA A 478 -22.23 10.97 -2.93
CA ALA A 478 -22.86 11.55 -1.73
C ALA A 478 -24.21 10.89 -1.40
N GLN A 479 -25.03 10.61 -2.41
CA GLN A 479 -26.30 9.91 -2.23
C GLN A 479 -26.10 8.47 -1.75
N VAL A 480 -25.09 7.77 -2.29
CA VAL A 480 -24.71 6.43 -1.82
C VAL A 480 -24.33 6.50 -0.34
N ALA A 481 -23.46 7.42 0.08
CA ALA A 481 -23.07 7.56 1.48
C ALA A 481 -24.28 7.83 2.38
N LEU A 482 -25.22 8.68 1.95
CA LEU A 482 -26.44 8.99 2.69
C LEU A 482 -27.53 7.90 2.62
N SER A 483 -27.38 6.85 1.83
CA SER A 483 -28.33 5.73 1.79
C SER A 483 -28.16 4.74 2.93
N TYR A 484 -27.01 4.75 3.61
CA TYR A 484 -26.74 3.86 4.73
C TYR A 484 -27.58 4.19 5.96
N GLN A 485 -28.04 3.16 6.67
CA GLN A 485 -28.89 3.25 7.86
C GLN A 485 -28.14 2.64 9.07
N GLU A 486 -28.67 2.90 10.25
CA GLU A 486 -28.14 2.40 11.52
C GLU A 486 -28.06 0.87 11.58
#